data_465e93fa7b3ae26a07dc6fe3b5a3fed8
#
_entry.id   465e93fa7b3ae26a07dc6fe3b5a3fed8
#
_cell.length_a   1.000
_cell.length_b   1.000
_cell.length_c   1.000
_cell.angle_alpha   90.00
_cell.angle_beta   90.00
_cell.angle_gamma   90.00
#
_symmetry.space_group_name_H-M   'P 1'
#
loop_
_entity.id
_entity.type
_entity.pdbx_description
1 polymer ?
#
loop_
_entity_poly.entity_id
_entity_poly.type
_entity_poly.pdbx_seq_one_letter_code
_entity_poly.pdbx_strand_id
1 'polypeptide(L)'
;MTAPAERTVVVTGANTGIGKATAEALARQGWRVYVASRSRDKGEAAVASIKAAASSDSVFFLALDLADLSSVRSCAEAFLARGEPLHVLVNNAGVAGVRGLTKQGFELIFGVNHLGHFVLAQLLLDRLTSSAPARVVTVASDAHYSARGIDWDALRRPARGITGLGEYAVSKLCNVLFSQELARRAAGTGVTTYALHPGVVASDIWRRVPWPVRPLMTRRMLSVDEGAATSLFCATSPEVAEASGRFYDKCAERAPSPVATPELALTLWQRSEEWSAPYMA
;
A
#
# COMPACT_ATOMS: atom_id res chain seq x y z
N MET A 1 -5.99 11.08 34.11
CA MET A 1 -5.63 10.13 33.05
C MET A 1 -5.53 10.93 31.77
N THR A 2 -4.34 11.11 31.23
CA THR A 2 -4.15 11.73 29.91
C THR A 2 -4.79 10.80 28.86
N ALA A 3 -5.63 11.36 27.99
CA ALA A 3 -6.15 10.61 26.85
C ALA A 3 -4.97 9.96 26.09
N PRO A 4 -5.08 8.70 25.63
CA PRO A 4 -4.02 8.10 24.82
C PRO A 4 -3.74 9.01 23.63
N ALA A 5 -2.45 9.27 23.36
CA ALA A 5 -2.05 10.10 22.24
C ALA A 5 -2.72 9.58 20.96
N GLU A 6 -3.41 10.46 20.25
CA GLU A 6 -4.18 10.12 19.05
C GLU A 6 -3.21 9.60 17.96
N ARG A 7 -3.31 8.31 17.62
CA ARG A 7 -2.48 7.71 16.57
C ARG A 7 -3.01 8.08 15.20
N THR A 8 -2.12 8.38 14.27
CA THR A 8 -2.48 8.80 12.92
C THR A 8 -2.04 7.76 11.89
N VAL A 9 -2.92 7.48 10.92
CA VAL A 9 -2.66 6.59 9.80
C VAL A 9 -3.04 7.22 8.46
N VAL A 10 -2.23 6.98 7.44
CA VAL A 10 -2.58 7.23 6.04
C VAL A 10 -2.81 5.90 5.35
N VAL A 11 -3.96 5.70 4.72
CA VAL A 11 -4.32 4.48 3.98
C VAL A 11 -4.57 4.82 2.51
N THR A 12 -3.73 4.29 1.60
CA THR A 12 -3.93 4.50 0.17
C THR A 12 -5.00 3.57 -0.39
N GLY A 13 -5.79 4.06 -1.34
CA GLY A 13 -6.90 3.30 -1.93
C GLY A 13 -8.04 3.00 -0.94
N ALA A 14 -8.17 3.80 0.11
CA ALA A 14 -9.15 3.58 1.17
C ALA A 14 -10.58 4.06 0.83
N ASN A 15 -10.85 4.40 -0.43
CA ASN A 15 -12.20 4.73 -0.89
C ASN A 15 -13.08 3.49 -1.14
N THR A 16 -12.52 2.29 -1.17
CA THR A 16 -13.25 1.03 -1.41
C THR A 16 -12.47 -0.19 -0.88
N GLY A 17 -13.13 -1.34 -0.82
CA GLY A 17 -12.52 -2.65 -0.57
C GLY A 17 -11.71 -2.71 0.73
N ILE A 18 -10.62 -3.47 0.68
CA ILE A 18 -9.74 -3.75 1.84
C ILE A 18 -9.24 -2.46 2.50
N GLY A 19 -8.83 -1.46 1.69
CA GLY A 19 -8.35 -0.19 2.22
C GLY A 19 -9.42 0.54 3.02
N LYS A 20 -10.68 0.54 2.56
CA LYS A 20 -11.80 1.15 3.30
C LYS A 20 -12.08 0.40 4.60
N ALA A 21 -12.11 -0.93 4.58
CA ALA A 21 -12.33 -1.73 5.79
C ALA A 21 -11.19 -1.55 6.81
N THR A 22 -9.92 -1.49 6.33
CA THR A 22 -8.77 -1.18 7.18
C THR A 22 -8.90 0.20 7.83
N ALA A 23 -9.25 1.22 7.04
CA ALA A 23 -9.46 2.59 7.51
C ALA A 23 -10.61 2.68 8.53
N GLU A 24 -11.72 2.02 8.27
CA GLU A 24 -12.87 1.97 9.16
C GLU A 24 -12.56 1.28 10.49
N ALA A 25 -11.86 0.14 10.45
CA ALA A 25 -11.46 -0.57 11.65
C ALA A 25 -10.50 0.24 12.54
N LEU A 26 -9.57 0.99 11.93
CA LEU A 26 -8.67 1.89 12.66
C LEU A 26 -9.42 3.11 13.22
N ALA A 27 -10.38 3.67 12.48
CA ALA A 27 -11.23 4.76 12.98
C ALA A 27 -12.05 4.33 14.20
N ARG A 28 -12.61 3.10 14.19
CA ARG A 28 -13.31 2.51 15.36
C ARG A 28 -12.42 2.32 16.59
N GLN A 29 -11.10 2.18 16.38
CA GLN A 29 -10.10 2.12 17.45
C GLN A 29 -9.66 3.52 17.94
N GLY A 30 -10.27 4.60 17.45
CA GLY A 30 -9.97 5.97 17.84
C GLY A 30 -8.75 6.58 17.12
N TRP A 31 -8.32 6.00 15.99
CA TRP A 31 -7.23 6.58 15.20
C TRP A 31 -7.72 7.75 14.35
N ARG A 32 -6.83 8.70 14.14
CA ARG A 32 -6.96 9.70 13.08
C ARG A 32 -6.60 9.06 11.75
N VAL A 33 -7.56 9.02 10.83
CA VAL A 33 -7.47 8.26 9.57
C VAL A 33 -7.50 9.18 8.37
N TYR A 34 -6.51 9.06 7.51
CA TYR A 34 -6.44 9.72 6.21
C TYR A 34 -6.76 8.73 5.08
N VAL A 35 -7.89 8.95 4.43
CA VAL A 35 -8.35 8.21 3.25
C VAL A 35 -7.69 8.82 2.01
N ALA A 36 -6.62 8.19 1.51
CA ALA A 36 -5.92 8.69 0.32
C ALA A 36 -6.42 7.98 -0.94
N SER A 37 -6.99 8.72 -1.90
CA SER A 37 -7.50 8.16 -3.16
C SER A 37 -7.57 9.17 -4.29
N ARG A 38 -7.64 8.66 -5.54
CA ARG A 38 -7.61 9.47 -6.76
C ARG A 38 -8.89 10.30 -6.97
N SER A 39 -10.05 9.69 -6.77
CA SER A 39 -11.34 10.36 -6.97
C SER A 39 -11.76 11.07 -5.69
N ARG A 40 -11.87 12.41 -5.75
CA ARG A 40 -12.34 13.22 -4.63
C ARG A 40 -13.74 12.78 -4.18
N ASP A 41 -14.69 12.70 -5.08
CA ASP A 41 -16.10 12.37 -4.75
C ASP A 41 -16.20 11.01 -4.05
N LYS A 42 -15.50 9.98 -4.57
CA LYS A 42 -15.49 8.65 -3.94
C LYS A 42 -14.73 8.64 -2.63
N GLY A 43 -13.68 9.43 -2.50
CA GLY A 43 -12.91 9.56 -1.27
C GLY A 43 -13.71 10.26 -0.17
N GLU A 44 -14.36 11.37 -0.48
CA GLU A 44 -15.21 12.10 0.47
C GLU A 44 -16.45 11.29 0.87
N ALA A 45 -17.07 10.56 -0.07
CA ALA A 45 -18.14 9.61 0.26
C ALA A 45 -17.67 8.49 1.18
N ALA A 46 -16.45 7.98 0.99
CA ALA A 46 -15.86 6.98 1.89
C ALA A 46 -15.58 7.57 3.27
N VAL A 47 -15.03 8.79 3.35
CA VAL A 47 -14.82 9.50 4.63
C VAL A 47 -16.15 9.64 5.38
N ALA A 48 -17.21 10.11 4.73
CA ALA A 48 -18.53 10.24 5.36
C ALA A 48 -19.05 8.88 5.87
N SER A 49 -18.91 7.83 5.05
CA SER A 49 -19.31 6.47 5.42
C SER A 49 -18.53 5.94 6.62
N ILE A 50 -17.19 6.14 6.65
CA ILE A 50 -16.33 5.68 7.75
C ILE A 50 -16.63 6.45 9.03
N LYS A 51 -16.82 7.79 8.96
CA LYS A 51 -17.22 8.62 10.10
C LYS A 51 -18.50 8.08 10.76
N ALA A 52 -19.51 7.82 9.96
CA ALA A 52 -20.78 7.29 10.44
C ALA A 52 -20.62 5.88 11.07
N ALA A 53 -19.91 4.98 10.40
CA ALA A 53 -19.72 3.60 10.86
C ALA A 53 -18.82 3.49 12.11
N ALA A 54 -17.86 4.38 12.27
CA ALA A 54 -16.94 4.40 13.41
C ALA A 54 -17.37 5.37 14.53
N SER A 55 -18.43 6.15 14.33
CA SER A 55 -18.82 7.26 15.23
C SER A 55 -17.64 8.17 15.57
N SER A 56 -16.85 8.55 14.54
CA SER A 56 -15.60 9.30 14.69
C SER A 56 -15.53 10.43 13.67
N ASP A 57 -15.20 11.64 14.12
CA ASP A 57 -14.94 12.78 13.25
C ASP A 57 -13.49 12.87 12.78
N SER A 58 -12.59 12.05 13.32
CA SER A 58 -11.15 12.03 13.01
C SER A 58 -10.84 11.27 11.71
N VAL A 59 -11.64 11.44 10.65
CA VAL A 59 -11.43 10.84 9.32
C VAL A 59 -11.39 11.93 8.27
N PHE A 60 -10.33 11.93 7.44
CA PHE A 60 -10.05 13.00 6.49
C PHE A 60 -9.71 12.45 5.10
N PHE A 61 -9.94 13.25 4.07
CA PHE A 61 -9.57 12.93 2.69
C PHE A 61 -8.20 13.52 2.32
N LEU A 62 -7.42 12.74 1.55
CA LEU A 62 -6.23 13.19 0.83
C LEU A 62 -6.36 12.82 -0.65
N ALA A 63 -6.16 13.79 -1.55
CA ALA A 63 -6.10 13.51 -2.98
C ALA A 63 -4.77 12.83 -3.32
N LEU A 64 -4.83 11.66 -3.99
CA LEU A 64 -3.66 10.88 -4.36
C LEU A 64 -3.90 10.10 -5.64
N ASP A 65 -3.19 10.44 -6.71
CA ASP A 65 -3.05 9.59 -7.92
C ASP A 65 -1.64 9.01 -7.99
N LEU A 66 -1.53 7.72 -7.70
CA LEU A 66 -0.25 6.99 -7.74
C LEU A 66 0.31 6.82 -9.17
N ALA A 67 -0.49 7.07 -10.20
CA ALA A 67 -0.05 7.10 -11.59
C ALA A 67 0.60 8.45 -11.99
N ASP A 68 0.65 9.43 -11.09
CA ASP A 68 1.29 10.73 -11.27
C ASP A 68 2.14 11.08 -10.05
N LEU A 69 3.47 11.03 -10.19
CA LEU A 69 4.40 11.31 -9.09
C LEU A 69 4.29 12.76 -8.58
N SER A 70 3.84 13.71 -9.42
CA SER A 70 3.54 15.08 -8.96
C SER A 70 2.35 15.09 -7.99
N SER A 71 1.32 14.27 -8.27
CA SER A 71 0.18 14.10 -7.34
C SER A 71 0.61 13.41 -6.04
N VAL A 72 1.53 12.45 -6.11
CA VAL A 72 2.09 11.78 -4.92
C VAL A 72 2.81 12.81 -4.04
N ARG A 73 3.65 13.66 -4.63
CA ARG A 73 4.32 14.75 -3.93
C ARG A 73 3.32 15.70 -3.27
N SER A 74 2.35 16.21 -4.04
CA SER A 74 1.33 17.11 -3.50
C SER A 74 0.51 16.50 -2.35
N CYS A 75 0.26 15.18 -2.41
CA CYS A 75 -0.39 14.44 -1.32
C CYS A 75 0.47 14.42 -0.04
N ALA A 76 1.76 14.13 -0.17
CA ALA A 76 2.69 14.14 0.95
C ALA A 76 2.82 15.55 1.56
N GLU A 77 2.99 16.58 0.74
CA GLU A 77 3.05 17.99 1.17
C GLU A 77 1.77 18.40 1.91
N ALA A 78 0.59 18.03 1.38
CA ALA A 78 -0.70 18.34 2.01
C ALA A 78 -0.87 17.65 3.38
N PHE A 79 -0.32 16.45 3.55
CA PHE A 79 -0.29 15.79 4.87
C PHE A 79 0.73 16.47 5.81
N LEU A 80 1.95 16.70 5.35
CA LEU A 80 3.02 17.30 6.15
C LEU A 80 2.67 18.72 6.65
N ALA A 81 1.97 19.50 5.83
CA ALA A 81 1.51 20.85 6.17
C ALA A 81 0.55 20.87 7.38
N ARG A 82 -0.06 19.73 7.74
CA ARG A 82 -0.93 19.62 8.93
C ARG A 82 -0.15 19.58 10.24
N GLY A 83 1.16 19.33 10.20
CA GLY A 83 2.00 19.23 11.39
C GLY A 83 1.74 17.98 12.25
N GLU A 84 0.87 17.08 11.81
CA GLU A 84 0.44 15.91 12.58
C GLU A 84 1.46 14.77 12.54
N PRO A 85 1.54 13.93 13.60
CA PRO A 85 2.37 12.74 13.58
C PRO A 85 1.86 11.72 12.55
N LEU A 86 2.71 10.81 12.09
CA LEU A 86 2.35 9.68 11.25
C LEU A 86 2.87 8.38 11.86
N HIS A 87 1.98 7.59 12.45
CA HIS A 87 2.36 6.34 13.11
C HIS A 87 2.27 5.12 12.20
N VAL A 88 1.36 5.16 11.19
CA VAL A 88 1.23 4.07 10.22
C VAL A 88 0.99 4.62 8.82
N LEU A 89 1.75 4.12 7.84
CA LEU A 89 1.47 4.28 6.42
C LEU A 89 1.06 2.92 5.84
N VAL A 90 -0.18 2.82 5.33
CA VAL A 90 -0.67 1.61 4.67
C VAL A 90 -0.67 1.81 3.15
N ASN A 91 0.33 1.27 2.47
CA ASN A 91 0.44 1.21 1.01
C ASN A 91 -0.48 0.10 0.48
N ASN A 92 -1.79 0.38 0.45
CA ASN A 92 -2.81 -0.62 0.09
C ASN A 92 -3.30 -0.50 -1.34
N ALA A 93 -3.32 0.70 -1.93
CA ALA A 93 -3.82 0.88 -3.29
C ALA A 93 -3.14 -0.06 -4.30
N GLY A 94 -3.91 -0.52 -5.27
CA GLY A 94 -3.35 -1.36 -6.33
C GLY A 94 -4.31 -1.53 -7.49
N VAL A 95 -3.72 -1.83 -8.64
CA VAL A 95 -4.44 -2.15 -9.88
C VAL A 95 -3.91 -3.46 -10.46
N ALA A 96 -4.80 -4.18 -11.16
CA ALA A 96 -4.47 -5.37 -11.92
C ALA A 96 -5.29 -5.40 -13.21
N GLY A 97 -4.83 -6.11 -14.24
CA GLY A 97 -5.54 -6.27 -15.49
C GLY A 97 -5.76 -4.95 -16.24
N VAL A 98 -4.96 -3.94 -15.98
CA VAL A 98 -4.99 -2.66 -16.70
C VAL A 98 -3.77 -2.55 -17.61
N ARG A 99 -3.88 -1.72 -18.64
CA ARG A 99 -2.81 -1.44 -19.60
C ARG A 99 -2.60 0.06 -19.70
N GLY A 100 -1.41 0.48 -20.00
CA GLY A 100 -1.05 1.87 -20.21
C GLY A 100 0.28 2.20 -19.54
N LEU A 101 0.55 3.49 -19.50
CA LEU A 101 1.69 4.05 -18.82
C LEU A 101 1.21 5.06 -17.77
N THR A 102 2.01 5.24 -16.73
CA THR A 102 1.88 6.37 -15.82
C THR A 102 2.25 7.67 -16.54
N LYS A 103 2.00 8.81 -15.93
CA LYS A 103 2.39 10.11 -16.48
C LYS A 103 3.90 10.23 -16.71
N GLN A 104 4.71 9.49 -15.94
CA GLN A 104 6.16 9.44 -16.05
C GLN A 104 6.68 8.34 -16.98
N GLY A 105 5.78 7.67 -17.73
CA GLY A 105 6.16 6.67 -18.75
C GLY A 105 6.57 5.31 -18.17
N PHE A 106 6.09 4.94 -16.97
CA PHE A 106 6.23 3.60 -16.42
C PHE A 106 5.02 2.73 -16.74
N GLU A 107 5.24 1.41 -16.84
CA GLU A 107 4.16 0.44 -16.91
C GLU A 107 3.15 0.72 -15.78
N LEU A 108 1.87 0.77 -16.12
CA LEU A 108 0.84 1.33 -15.25
C LEU A 108 0.69 0.56 -13.93
N ILE A 109 0.77 -0.79 -13.97
CA ILE A 109 0.63 -1.62 -12.77
C ILE A 109 1.84 -1.44 -11.86
N PHE A 110 3.05 -1.46 -12.42
CA PHE A 110 4.29 -1.20 -11.67
C PHE A 110 4.28 0.20 -11.07
N GLY A 111 3.95 1.21 -11.87
CA GLY A 111 3.97 2.61 -11.44
C GLY A 111 3.00 2.88 -10.29
N VAL A 112 1.77 2.36 -10.37
CA VAL A 112 0.76 2.53 -9.31
C VAL A 112 1.06 1.68 -8.09
N ASN A 113 1.35 0.37 -8.29
CA ASN A 113 1.47 -0.57 -7.17
C ASN A 113 2.77 -0.41 -6.38
N HIS A 114 3.85 0.02 -7.04
CA HIS A 114 5.17 0.14 -6.42
C HIS A 114 5.73 1.57 -6.44
N LEU A 115 6.02 2.15 -7.62
CA LEU A 115 6.82 3.38 -7.69
C LEU A 115 6.12 4.58 -7.01
N GLY A 116 4.81 4.72 -7.17
CA GLY A 116 4.03 5.75 -6.48
C GLY A 116 4.07 5.61 -4.96
N HIS A 117 3.99 4.37 -4.45
CA HIS A 117 4.12 4.10 -3.02
C HIS A 117 5.53 4.27 -2.50
N PHE A 118 6.55 3.92 -3.31
CA PHE A 118 7.94 4.20 -2.99
C PHE A 118 8.16 5.68 -2.74
N VAL A 119 7.72 6.55 -3.67
CA VAL A 119 7.84 8.00 -3.55
C VAL A 119 7.07 8.53 -2.34
N LEU A 120 5.83 8.07 -2.13
CA LEU A 120 5.02 8.48 -0.98
C LEU A 120 5.71 8.14 0.34
N ALA A 121 6.21 6.92 0.48
CA ALA A 121 6.88 6.47 1.69
C ALA A 121 8.18 7.25 1.95
N GLN A 122 8.96 7.54 0.90
CA GLN A 122 10.18 8.33 1.02
C GLN A 122 9.91 9.76 1.47
N LEU A 123 8.91 10.43 0.87
CA LEU A 123 8.51 11.79 1.24
C LEU A 123 7.96 11.89 2.67
N LEU A 124 7.41 10.81 3.20
CA LEU A 124 6.84 10.75 4.55
C LEU A 124 7.79 10.11 5.59
N LEU A 125 8.99 9.66 5.18
CA LEU A 125 9.87 8.88 6.04
C LEU A 125 10.35 9.66 7.28
N ASP A 126 10.70 10.92 7.12
CA ASP A 126 11.13 11.77 8.25
C ASP A 126 9.97 11.98 9.26
N ARG A 127 8.74 12.10 8.75
CA ARG A 127 7.56 12.20 9.61
C ARG A 127 7.27 10.88 10.34
N LEU A 128 7.44 9.74 9.69
CA LEU A 128 7.35 8.42 10.33
C LEU A 128 8.42 8.27 11.40
N THR A 129 9.67 8.61 11.09
CA THR A 129 10.80 8.55 12.04
C THR A 129 10.58 9.44 13.25
N SER A 130 10.14 10.68 13.05
CA SER A 130 9.84 11.61 14.16
C SER A 130 8.61 11.22 14.99
N SER A 131 7.79 10.31 14.48
CA SER A 131 6.59 9.80 15.14
C SER A 131 6.78 8.39 15.71
N ALA A 132 8.02 7.88 15.73
CA ALA A 132 8.31 6.51 16.18
C ALA A 132 7.78 6.24 17.62
N PRO A 133 7.31 5.00 17.88
CA PRO A 133 7.32 3.84 17.00
C PRO A 133 6.29 3.95 15.87
N ALA A 134 6.76 3.75 14.63
CA ALA A 134 5.93 3.88 13.43
C ALA A 134 6.06 2.66 12.49
N ARG A 135 5.09 2.49 11.59
CA ARG A 135 5.02 1.29 10.73
C ARG A 135 4.70 1.65 9.28
N VAL A 136 5.34 0.96 8.34
CA VAL A 136 4.97 0.97 6.92
C VAL A 136 4.44 -0.40 6.54
N VAL A 137 3.17 -0.48 6.19
CA VAL A 137 2.48 -1.73 5.83
C VAL A 137 2.20 -1.73 4.33
N THR A 138 2.80 -2.65 3.59
CA THR A 138 2.70 -2.70 2.13
C THR A 138 1.91 -3.93 1.67
N VAL A 139 0.77 -3.70 1.03
CA VAL A 139 -0.07 -4.78 0.51
C VAL A 139 0.56 -5.35 -0.77
N ALA A 140 1.19 -6.50 -0.63
CA ALA A 140 1.69 -7.34 -1.71
C ALA A 140 0.59 -8.31 -2.19
N SER A 141 0.95 -9.55 -2.51
CA SER A 141 0.04 -10.64 -2.92
C SER A 141 0.83 -11.93 -3.05
N ASP A 142 0.16 -13.08 -2.95
CA ASP A 142 0.70 -14.38 -3.34
C ASP A 142 1.15 -14.43 -4.81
N ALA A 143 0.65 -13.52 -5.65
CA ALA A 143 1.11 -13.40 -7.02
C ALA A 143 2.63 -13.18 -7.15
N HIS A 144 3.30 -12.61 -6.12
CA HIS A 144 4.75 -12.40 -6.14
C HIS A 144 5.57 -13.70 -6.27
N TYR A 145 5.01 -14.85 -5.86
CA TYR A 145 5.66 -16.16 -6.04
C TYR A 145 5.72 -16.58 -7.53
N SER A 146 4.87 -16.01 -8.38
CA SER A 146 4.87 -16.30 -9.82
C SER A 146 5.88 -15.45 -10.61
N ALA A 147 6.42 -14.41 -10.01
CA ALA A 147 7.44 -13.57 -10.64
C ALA A 147 8.79 -14.30 -10.67
N ARG A 148 9.48 -14.26 -11.81
CA ARG A 148 10.80 -14.89 -12.01
C ARG A 148 11.97 -13.90 -11.93
N GLY A 149 11.71 -12.65 -11.62
CA GLY A 149 12.63 -11.53 -11.61
C GLY A 149 11.96 -10.26 -12.12
N ILE A 150 12.75 -9.24 -12.40
CA ILE A 150 12.30 -7.96 -12.94
C ILE A 150 12.98 -7.71 -14.28
N ASP A 151 12.18 -7.65 -15.35
CA ASP A 151 12.63 -7.12 -16.64
C ASP A 151 12.53 -5.58 -16.59
N TRP A 152 13.66 -4.92 -16.38
CA TRP A 152 13.74 -3.48 -16.20
C TRP A 152 13.24 -2.69 -17.42
N ASP A 153 13.45 -3.21 -18.62
CA ASP A 153 12.99 -2.58 -19.85
C ASP A 153 11.48 -2.69 -20.03
N ALA A 154 10.89 -3.79 -19.55
CA ALA A 154 9.44 -3.97 -19.57
C ALA A 154 8.73 -2.96 -18.67
N LEU A 155 9.37 -2.46 -17.62
CA LEU A 155 8.81 -1.43 -16.74
C LEU A 155 8.62 -0.05 -17.43
N ARG A 156 9.15 0.13 -18.64
CA ARG A 156 9.02 1.35 -19.46
C ARG A 156 8.09 1.14 -20.67
N ARG A 157 7.34 0.06 -20.71
CA ARG A 157 6.43 -0.28 -21.83
C ARG A 157 5.06 -0.67 -21.30
N PRO A 158 3.98 -0.39 -22.04
CA PRO A 158 2.66 -0.90 -21.68
C PRO A 158 2.66 -2.44 -21.59
N ALA A 159 1.88 -2.99 -20.66
CA ALA A 159 1.69 -4.42 -20.51
C ALA A 159 1.38 -5.09 -21.86
N ARG A 160 2.12 -6.17 -22.19
CA ARG A 160 1.94 -6.92 -23.43
C ARG A 160 0.84 -7.98 -23.33
N GLY A 161 0.73 -8.58 -22.14
CA GLY A 161 -0.25 -9.64 -21.87
C GLY A 161 -1.70 -9.14 -21.87
N ILE A 162 -2.65 -9.96 -22.33
CA ILE A 162 -4.08 -9.61 -22.30
C ILE A 162 -4.58 -9.46 -20.85
N THR A 163 -4.02 -10.22 -19.93
CA THR A 163 -4.45 -10.30 -18.53
C THR A 163 -3.69 -9.35 -17.59
N GLY A 164 -2.48 -8.92 -17.96
CA GLY A 164 -1.60 -8.13 -17.08
C GLY A 164 -1.17 -8.88 -15.79
N LEU A 165 -1.33 -10.20 -15.73
CA LEU A 165 -1.00 -11.00 -14.55
C LEU A 165 0.50 -11.07 -14.29
N GLY A 166 1.32 -11.10 -15.34
CA GLY A 166 2.77 -11.09 -15.24
C GLY A 166 3.27 -9.78 -14.64
N GLU A 167 2.80 -8.66 -15.16
CA GLU A 167 3.12 -7.32 -14.67
C GLU A 167 2.63 -7.12 -13.23
N TYR A 168 1.45 -7.65 -12.91
CA TYR A 168 0.93 -7.65 -11.54
C TYR A 168 1.84 -8.47 -10.60
N ALA A 169 2.24 -9.68 -11.00
CA ALA A 169 3.16 -10.51 -10.20
C ALA A 169 4.49 -9.78 -9.94
N VAL A 170 5.09 -9.16 -10.96
CA VAL A 170 6.30 -8.35 -10.82
C VAL A 170 6.08 -7.17 -9.88
N SER A 171 4.97 -6.44 -10.01
CA SER A 171 4.68 -5.31 -9.12
C SER A 171 4.54 -5.75 -7.65
N LYS A 172 3.99 -6.95 -7.41
CA LYS A 172 3.85 -7.49 -6.04
C LYS A 172 5.16 -8.04 -5.49
N LEU A 173 6.06 -8.56 -6.35
CA LEU A 173 7.44 -8.82 -5.97
C LEU A 173 8.17 -7.53 -5.58
N CYS A 174 8.01 -6.45 -6.35
CA CYS A 174 8.57 -5.14 -6.02
C CYS A 174 8.09 -4.62 -4.65
N ASN A 175 6.84 -4.88 -4.27
CA ASN A 175 6.32 -4.49 -2.96
C ASN A 175 6.97 -5.26 -1.80
N VAL A 176 7.26 -6.55 -1.99
CA VAL A 176 8.02 -7.35 -1.01
C VAL A 176 9.45 -6.84 -0.88
N LEU A 177 10.15 -6.67 -2.01
CA LEU A 177 11.51 -6.16 -2.07
C LEU A 177 11.65 -4.76 -1.44
N PHE A 178 10.69 -3.88 -1.73
CA PHE A 178 10.62 -2.54 -1.12
C PHE A 178 10.53 -2.61 0.41
N SER A 179 9.64 -3.45 0.93
CA SER A 179 9.50 -3.60 2.39
C SER A 179 10.79 -4.11 3.04
N GLN A 180 11.48 -5.07 2.42
CA GLN A 180 12.74 -5.62 2.92
C GLN A 180 13.85 -4.56 2.93
N GLU A 181 14.04 -3.83 1.83
CA GLU A 181 15.10 -2.82 1.75
C GLU A 181 14.80 -1.60 2.62
N LEU A 182 13.52 -1.18 2.72
CA LEU A 182 13.14 -0.12 3.65
C LEU A 182 13.41 -0.54 5.10
N ALA A 183 13.15 -1.79 5.48
CA ALA A 183 13.48 -2.30 6.82
C ALA A 183 14.98 -2.19 7.14
N ARG A 184 15.83 -2.53 6.16
CA ARG A 184 17.29 -2.44 6.30
C ARG A 184 17.75 -0.98 6.47
N ARG A 185 17.16 -0.06 5.72
CA ARG A 185 17.49 1.38 5.76
C ARG A 185 16.95 2.08 6.99
N ALA A 186 15.78 1.68 7.45
CA ALA A 186 15.13 2.26 8.63
C ALA A 186 15.59 1.62 9.96
N ALA A 187 16.58 0.73 9.92
CA ALA A 187 17.11 0.10 11.14
C ALA A 187 17.59 1.16 12.15
N GLY A 188 17.15 1.03 13.40
CA GLY A 188 17.48 1.97 14.47
C GLY A 188 16.67 3.27 14.51
N THR A 189 15.77 3.52 13.55
CA THR A 189 14.93 4.74 13.52
C THR A 189 13.62 4.60 14.28
N GLY A 190 13.26 3.39 14.72
CA GLY A 190 11.96 3.08 15.31
C GLY A 190 10.82 2.92 14.28
N VAL A 191 11.15 2.89 12.98
CA VAL A 191 10.21 2.57 11.89
C VAL A 191 10.36 1.10 11.51
N THR A 192 9.27 0.34 11.58
CA THR A 192 9.22 -1.06 11.13
C THR A 192 8.40 -1.20 9.85
N THR A 193 8.71 -2.20 9.03
CA THR A 193 8.05 -2.39 7.73
C THR A 193 7.56 -3.81 7.56
N TYR A 194 6.43 -3.96 6.85
CA TYR A 194 5.80 -5.24 6.61
C TYR A 194 5.26 -5.31 5.18
N ALA A 195 5.47 -6.44 4.52
CA ALA A 195 4.73 -6.80 3.32
C ALA A 195 3.70 -7.89 3.67
N LEU A 196 2.56 -7.92 2.96
CA LEU A 196 1.54 -8.92 3.26
C LEU A 196 0.72 -9.36 2.04
N HIS A 197 0.14 -10.56 2.14
CA HIS A 197 -0.96 -11.02 1.30
C HIS A 197 -2.29 -10.82 2.04
N PRO A 198 -3.27 -10.10 1.45
CA PRO A 198 -4.56 -9.86 2.11
C PRO A 198 -5.55 -11.02 1.95
N GLY A 199 -5.14 -12.13 1.32
CA GLY A 199 -6.04 -13.19 0.87
C GLY A 199 -6.67 -12.90 -0.49
N VAL A 200 -7.42 -13.88 -1.01
CA VAL A 200 -8.19 -13.72 -2.24
C VAL A 200 -9.55 -13.11 -1.88
N VAL A 201 -9.64 -11.79 -1.98
CA VAL A 201 -10.81 -11.02 -1.55
C VAL A 201 -11.70 -10.68 -2.74
N ALA A 202 -13.01 -10.75 -2.55
CA ALA A 202 -14.01 -10.31 -3.52
C ALA A 202 -14.01 -8.76 -3.65
N SER A 203 -12.91 -8.21 -4.15
CA SER A 203 -12.69 -6.76 -4.29
C SER A 203 -12.88 -6.29 -5.74
N ASP A 204 -12.92 -4.97 -5.92
CA ASP A 204 -13.06 -4.31 -7.21
C ASP A 204 -11.95 -4.62 -8.23
N ILE A 205 -10.85 -5.23 -7.82
CA ILE A 205 -9.78 -5.73 -8.70
C ILE A 205 -10.31 -6.73 -9.72
N TRP A 206 -11.38 -7.46 -9.37
CA TRP A 206 -12.04 -8.47 -10.23
C TRP A 206 -13.20 -7.91 -11.07
N ARG A 207 -13.44 -6.60 -11.10
CA ARG A 207 -14.56 -6.00 -11.88
C ARG A 207 -14.53 -6.34 -13.35
N ARG A 208 -13.35 -6.62 -13.91
CA ARG A 208 -13.18 -6.95 -15.35
C ARG A 208 -13.36 -8.42 -15.69
N VAL A 209 -13.58 -9.29 -14.70
CA VAL A 209 -13.92 -10.70 -14.95
C VAL A 209 -15.35 -10.76 -15.48
N PRO A 210 -15.59 -11.36 -16.70
CA PRO A 210 -16.90 -11.40 -17.31
C PRO A 210 -17.93 -12.14 -16.45
N TRP A 211 -19.15 -11.62 -16.44
CA TRP A 211 -20.31 -12.38 -15.98
C TRP A 211 -20.61 -13.47 -17.02
N PRO A 212 -20.79 -14.79 -16.69
CA PRO A 212 -21.21 -15.34 -15.41
C PRO A 212 -20.09 -15.97 -14.53
N VAL A 213 -18.83 -15.89 -14.91
CA VAL A 213 -17.71 -16.53 -14.20
C VAL A 213 -17.46 -15.88 -12.81
N ARG A 214 -17.65 -14.59 -12.71
CA ARG A 214 -17.43 -13.80 -11.50
C ARG A 214 -18.18 -14.33 -10.26
N PRO A 215 -19.51 -14.61 -10.28
CA PRO A 215 -20.24 -15.09 -9.11
C PRO A 215 -19.73 -16.44 -8.57
N LEU A 216 -19.28 -17.32 -9.48
CA LEU A 216 -18.75 -18.63 -9.09
C LEU A 216 -17.38 -18.52 -8.42
N MET A 217 -16.54 -17.58 -8.90
CA MET A 217 -15.24 -17.29 -8.30
C MET A 217 -15.38 -16.61 -6.95
N THR A 218 -16.29 -15.63 -6.82
CA THR A 218 -16.42 -14.83 -5.59
C THR A 218 -17.03 -15.61 -4.42
N ARG A 219 -17.72 -16.72 -4.65
CA ARG A 219 -18.29 -17.57 -3.58
C ARG A 219 -17.27 -18.18 -2.63
N ARG A 220 -16.01 -18.30 -3.06
CA ARG A 220 -14.88 -18.83 -2.26
C ARG A 220 -13.89 -17.75 -1.85
N MET A 221 -14.19 -16.48 -2.12
CA MET A 221 -13.33 -15.36 -1.75
C MET A 221 -13.67 -14.87 -0.34
N LEU A 222 -12.65 -14.39 0.34
CA LEU A 222 -12.79 -13.75 1.63
C LEU A 222 -13.69 -12.50 1.53
N SER A 223 -14.37 -12.19 2.61
CA SER A 223 -15.00 -10.87 2.80
C SER A 223 -13.94 -9.78 2.82
N VAL A 224 -14.37 -8.54 2.64
CA VAL A 224 -13.46 -7.38 2.67
C VAL A 224 -12.85 -7.22 4.06
N ASP A 225 -13.61 -7.52 5.12
CA ASP A 225 -13.17 -7.43 6.51
C ASP A 225 -12.12 -8.50 6.84
N GLU A 226 -12.32 -9.74 6.40
CA GLU A 226 -11.30 -10.79 6.50
C GLU A 226 -10.03 -10.42 5.73
N GLY A 227 -10.16 -9.77 4.57
CA GLY A 227 -9.03 -9.25 3.79
C GLY A 227 -8.26 -8.12 4.49
N ALA A 228 -8.92 -7.35 5.35
CA ALA A 228 -8.28 -6.30 6.13
C ALA A 228 -7.51 -6.84 7.35
N ALA A 229 -7.81 -8.06 7.81
CA ALA A 229 -7.28 -8.60 9.07
C ALA A 229 -5.73 -8.61 9.11
N THR A 230 -5.06 -9.06 8.05
CA THR A 230 -3.58 -9.09 8.01
C THR A 230 -2.99 -7.68 7.96
N SER A 231 -3.66 -6.73 7.27
CA SER A 231 -3.24 -5.31 7.26
C SER A 231 -3.35 -4.70 8.67
N LEU A 232 -4.43 -4.96 9.37
CA LEU A 232 -4.65 -4.51 10.75
C LEU A 232 -3.64 -5.15 11.71
N PHE A 233 -3.40 -6.45 11.59
CA PHE A 233 -2.38 -7.16 12.37
C PHE A 233 -1.00 -6.52 12.22
N CYS A 234 -0.53 -6.30 10.99
CA CYS A 234 0.75 -5.64 10.73
C CYS A 234 0.76 -4.18 11.24
N ALA A 235 -0.38 -3.48 11.14
CA ALA A 235 -0.48 -2.08 11.56
C ALA A 235 -0.50 -1.90 13.08
N THR A 236 -1.08 -2.83 13.85
CA THR A 236 -1.44 -2.58 15.25
C THR A 236 -0.97 -3.63 16.25
N SER A 237 -0.73 -4.89 15.83
CA SER A 237 -0.37 -5.95 16.77
C SER A 237 0.98 -5.68 17.47
N PRO A 238 1.06 -5.85 18.80
CA PRO A 238 2.34 -5.81 19.51
C PRO A 238 3.23 -7.02 19.18
N GLU A 239 2.66 -8.13 18.71
CA GLU A 239 3.40 -9.37 18.39
C GLU A 239 4.44 -9.18 17.29
N VAL A 240 4.22 -8.21 16.39
CA VAL A 240 5.12 -7.93 15.27
C VAL A 240 5.92 -6.64 15.43
N ALA A 241 5.89 -6.02 16.62
CA ALA A 241 6.52 -4.71 16.84
C ALA A 241 8.01 -4.70 16.47
N GLU A 242 8.71 -5.79 16.71
CA GLU A 242 10.17 -5.93 16.46
C GLU A 242 10.49 -6.66 15.14
N ALA A 243 9.46 -7.15 14.42
CA ALA A 243 9.64 -8.00 13.24
C ALA A 243 9.61 -7.21 11.93
N SER A 244 10.63 -6.39 11.66
CA SER A 244 10.70 -5.55 10.46
C SER A 244 11.16 -6.33 9.21
N GLY A 245 10.65 -5.97 8.03
CA GLY A 245 11.03 -6.55 6.73
C GLY A 245 10.41 -7.93 6.43
N ARG A 246 9.46 -8.37 7.24
CA ARG A 246 8.83 -9.69 7.10
C ARG A 246 7.62 -9.65 6.18
N PHE A 247 7.30 -10.83 5.63
CA PHE A 247 6.10 -11.05 4.81
C PHE A 247 5.06 -11.86 5.61
N TYR A 248 3.80 -11.42 5.55
CA TYR A 248 2.70 -12.01 6.32
C TYR A 248 1.57 -12.50 5.41
N ASP A 249 0.99 -13.64 5.79
CA ASP A 249 -0.24 -14.18 5.21
C ASP A 249 -1.12 -14.70 6.35
N LYS A 250 -2.40 -14.35 6.37
CA LYS A 250 -3.36 -14.75 7.42
C LYS A 250 -2.85 -14.47 8.85
N CYS A 251 -2.30 -13.28 9.06
CA CYS A 251 -1.71 -12.84 10.34
C CYS A 251 -0.53 -13.70 10.83
N ALA A 252 0.10 -14.51 9.97
CA ALA A 252 1.27 -15.31 10.30
C ALA A 252 2.44 -14.96 9.37
N GLU A 253 3.65 -15.01 9.90
CA GLU A 253 4.86 -14.83 9.09
C GLU A 253 4.99 -15.98 8.09
N ARG A 254 5.34 -15.63 6.85
CA ARG A 254 5.59 -16.57 5.76
C ARG A 254 6.84 -16.17 5.00
N ALA A 255 7.64 -17.14 4.59
CA ALA A 255 8.79 -16.87 3.74
C ALA A 255 8.34 -16.27 2.39
N PRO A 256 8.92 -15.17 1.93
CA PRO A 256 8.63 -14.62 0.62
C PRO A 256 9.19 -15.50 -0.49
N SER A 257 8.89 -15.14 -1.75
CA SER A 257 9.48 -15.82 -2.92
C SER A 257 11.01 -15.86 -2.83
N PRO A 258 11.66 -16.98 -3.15
CA PRO A 258 13.14 -17.06 -3.20
C PRO A 258 13.77 -16.04 -4.16
N VAL A 259 13.01 -15.51 -5.10
CA VAL A 259 13.45 -14.43 -6.01
C VAL A 259 13.61 -13.09 -5.29
N ALA A 260 12.97 -12.92 -4.13
CA ALA A 260 13.07 -11.70 -3.32
C ALA A 260 14.39 -11.67 -2.53
N THR A 261 15.51 -11.51 -3.24
CA THR A 261 16.86 -11.48 -2.64
C THR A 261 17.25 -10.05 -2.22
N PRO A 262 18.17 -9.89 -1.25
CA PRO A 262 18.69 -8.58 -0.85
C PRO A 262 19.31 -7.79 -2.00
N GLU A 263 20.01 -8.46 -2.92
CA GLU A 263 20.66 -7.84 -4.08
C GLU A 263 19.62 -7.26 -5.06
N LEU A 264 18.52 -8.01 -5.30
CA LEU A 264 17.43 -7.53 -6.14
C LEU A 264 16.68 -6.38 -5.46
N ALA A 265 16.51 -6.44 -4.13
CA ALA A 265 15.88 -5.36 -3.36
C ALA A 265 16.70 -4.07 -3.42
N LEU A 266 18.03 -4.16 -3.26
CA LEU A 266 18.94 -3.03 -3.39
C LEU A 266 18.91 -2.44 -4.81
N THR A 267 18.94 -3.28 -5.84
CA THR A 267 18.89 -2.84 -7.24
C THR A 267 17.57 -2.14 -7.56
N LEU A 268 16.43 -2.70 -7.11
CA LEU A 268 15.12 -2.06 -7.28
C LEU A 268 15.06 -0.71 -6.58
N TRP A 269 15.59 -0.62 -5.36
CA TRP A 269 15.64 0.61 -4.59
C TRP A 269 16.42 1.72 -5.31
N GLN A 270 17.66 1.43 -5.72
CA GLN A 270 18.53 2.37 -6.42
C GLN A 270 17.89 2.89 -7.72
N ARG A 271 17.29 2.01 -8.51
CA ARG A 271 16.55 2.42 -9.70
C ARG A 271 15.31 3.26 -9.38
N SER A 272 14.59 2.91 -8.32
CA SER A 272 13.42 3.69 -7.89
C SER A 272 13.82 5.09 -7.41
N GLU A 273 14.94 5.22 -6.71
CA GLU A 273 15.51 6.53 -6.33
C GLU A 273 15.90 7.34 -7.58
N GLU A 274 16.62 6.76 -8.52
CA GLU A 274 16.99 7.41 -9.79
C GLU A 274 15.76 7.90 -10.55
N TRP A 275 14.75 7.05 -10.72
CA TRP A 275 13.55 7.37 -11.48
C TRP A 275 12.65 8.42 -10.80
N SER A 276 12.70 8.50 -9.49
CA SER A 276 11.87 9.42 -8.70
C SER A 276 12.57 10.71 -8.28
N ALA A 277 13.89 10.82 -8.50
CA ALA A 277 14.70 11.97 -8.07
C ALA A 277 14.08 13.35 -8.39
N PRO A 278 13.49 13.60 -9.60
CA PRO A 278 12.87 14.90 -9.90
C PRO A 278 11.65 15.25 -9.02
N TYR A 279 11.11 14.29 -8.28
CA TYR A 279 9.90 14.44 -7.46
C TYR A 279 10.19 14.44 -5.97
N MET A 280 11.46 14.28 -5.58
CA MET A 280 11.89 14.20 -4.17
C MET A 280 12.35 15.55 -3.60
N ALA A 281 12.70 16.50 -4.48
CA ALA A 281 13.20 17.83 -4.09
C ALA A 281 12.07 18.81 -3.78
#